data_44e06117d03a201eeed2f3fd409181d6
#
_entry.id   44e06117d03a201eeed2f3fd409181d6
#
_cell.length_a   1.000
_cell.length_b   1.000
_cell.length_c   1.000
_cell.angle_alpha   90.00
_cell.angle_beta   90.00
_cell.angle_gamma   90.00
#
_symmetry.space_group_name_H-M   'P 1'
#
loop_
_entity.id
_entity.type
_entity.pdbx_description
1 polymer ?
#
loop_
_entity_poly.entity_id
_entity_poly.type
_entity_poly.pdbx_seq_one_letter_code
_entity_poly.pdbx_strand_id
1 'polypeptide(L)'
;ASHDVKICRLVVPTGGGKTLSALRFAIDYSQKHKIDQIFYIAPFNSILEQNSDVIREIAGEENFLEHHSNVFSQLEDDEKESEKLSDYQMRTERWDVPMIATTLVQFLNALFDGKSSSVRRMHHLCRAVIIIDEVQAIPAKCIHLFNLAMNFLTHVCGSTVVLCSATQPCLEQAEYPILLDEQESMTADFQADFDAFRRTILHSAGKKSFSYEEAADFCTEQYQKNGNLLLVVNTKQAALTMFQKLKERNSEFATVLHLSTNMCPAHRRTVIQQMREQLALPMMESR
;
A
#
# COMPACT_ATOMS: atom_id res chain seq x y z
N ALA A 1 -3.40 24.03 -25.71
CA ALA A 1 -2.74 22.73 -25.84
C ALA A 1 -2.87 22.03 -24.49
N SER A 2 -3.58 20.91 -24.44
CA SER A 2 -3.61 20.09 -23.24
C SER A 2 -2.24 19.45 -23.11
N HIS A 3 -1.45 19.86 -22.09
CA HIS A 3 -0.22 19.14 -21.75
C HIS A 3 -0.61 17.71 -21.36
N ASP A 4 -0.09 16.73 -22.09
CA ASP A 4 -0.18 15.33 -21.71
C ASP A 4 0.71 15.12 -20.49
N VAL A 5 0.10 14.89 -19.34
CA VAL A 5 0.81 14.59 -18.10
C VAL A 5 1.51 13.24 -18.25
N LYS A 6 2.80 13.17 -18.01
CA LYS A 6 3.59 11.93 -18.09
C LYS A 6 3.82 11.32 -16.73
N ILE A 7 4.53 12.02 -15.83
CA ILE A 7 4.78 11.57 -14.46
C ILE A 7 4.44 12.70 -13.51
N CYS A 8 3.45 12.46 -12.64
CA CYS A 8 3.03 13.42 -11.62
C CYS A 8 3.02 12.80 -10.21
N ARG A 9 3.04 13.66 -9.20
CA ARG A 9 3.01 13.29 -7.78
C ARG A 9 1.67 13.66 -7.16
N LEU A 10 1.09 12.73 -6.42
CA LEU A 10 -0.03 12.98 -5.54
C LEU A 10 0.44 12.86 -4.08
N VAL A 11 0.65 14.01 -3.44
CA VAL A 11 1.09 14.10 -2.05
C VAL A 11 -0.09 14.43 -1.18
N VAL A 12 -0.58 13.44 -0.43
CA VAL A 12 -1.76 13.58 0.43
C VAL A 12 -1.46 12.93 1.78
N PRO A 13 -1.79 13.58 2.90
CA PRO A 13 -1.62 13.02 4.24
C PRO A 13 -2.36 11.69 4.40
N THR A 14 -1.87 10.83 5.30
CA THR A 14 -2.55 9.57 5.62
C THR A 14 -3.98 9.82 6.10
N GLY A 15 -4.95 9.15 5.48
CA GLY A 15 -6.38 9.36 5.75
C GLY A 15 -7.01 10.53 4.98
N GLY A 16 -6.26 11.23 4.12
CA GLY A 16 -6.75 12.34 3.28
C GLY A 16 -7.41 11.89 1.96
N GLY A 17 -7.75 10.61 1.79
CA GLY A 17 -8.43 10.11 0.59
C GLY A 17 -7.52 9.90 -0.63
N LYS A 18 -6.22 9.67 -0.43
CA LYS A 18 -5.21 9.49 -1.49
C LYS A 18 -5.65 8.50 -2.58
N THR A 19 -6.12 7.31 -2.20
CA THR A 19 -6.55 6.26 -3.14
C THR A 19 -7.70 6.73 -4.03
N LEU A 20 -8.74 7.32 -3.43
CA LEU A 20 -9.90 7.83 -4.16
C LEU A 20 -9.53 9.00 -5.09
N SER A 21 -8.66 9.90 -4.64
CA SER A 21 -8.18 11.03 -5.45
C SER A 21 -7.37 10.56 -6.66
N ALA A 22 -6.48 9.56 -6.46
CA ALA A 22 -5.71 8.97 -7.56
C ALA A 22 -6.61 8.25 -8.57
N LEU A 23 -7.59 7.46 -8.10
CA LEU A 23 -8.56 6.79 -8.95
C LEU A 23 -9.42 7.77 -9.72
N ARG A 24 -9.92 8.83 -9.08
CA ARG A 24 -10.70 9.86 -9.73
C ARG A 24 -9.92 10.52 -10.87
N PHE A 25 -8.68 10.93 -10.59
CA PHE A 25 -7.80 11.46 -11.62
C PHE A 25 -7.60 10.46 -12.77
N ALA A 26 -7.29 9.20 -12.45
CA ALA A 26 -7.04 8.18 -13.46
C ALA A 26 -8.25 7.97 -14.38
N ILE A 27 -9.46 7.91 -13.82
CA ILE A 27 -10.70 7.75 -14.58
C ILE A 27 -10.97 8.96 -15.46
N ASP A 28 -10.93 10.19 -14.90
CA ASP A 28 -11.18 11.43 -15.65
C ASP A 28 -10.13 11.60 -16.77
N TYR A 29 -8.86 11.30 -16.47
CA TYR A 29 -7.76 11.37 -17.45
C TYR A 29 -7.93 10.34 -18.57
N SER A 30 -8.26 9.09 -18.22
CA SER A 30 -8.50 8.01 -19.17
C SER A 30 -9.65 8.32 -20.13
N GLN A 31 -10.76 8.85 -19.62
CA GLN A 31 -11.89 9.27 -20.45
C GLN A 31 -11.50 10.39 -21.43
N LYS A 32 -10.78 11.39 -20.95
CA LYS A 32 -10.34 12.54 -21.76
C LYS A 32 -9.37 12.14 -22.87
N HIS A 33 -8.43 11.22 -22.59
CA HIS A 33 -7.35 10.83 -23.49
C HIS A 33 -7.62 9.51 -24.23
N LYS A 34 -8.81 8.90 -24.03
CA LYS A 34 -9.21 7.60 -24.62
C LYS A 34 -8.19 6.51 -24.32
N ILE A 35 -7.90 6.36 -23.03
CA ILE A 35 -7.04 5.32 -22.48
C ILE A 35 -7.93 4.23 -21.93
N ASP A 36 -7.68 2.99 -22.32
CA ASP A 36 -8.55 1.86 -22.00
C ASP A 36 -8.17 1.14 -20.72
N GLN A 37 -6.98 1.40 -20.15
CA GLN A 37 -6.47 0.66 -19.02
C GLN A 37 -5.93 1.54 -17.89
N ILE A 38 -6.29 1.16 -16.65
CA ILE A 38 -5.83 1.77 -15.42
C ILE A 38 -5.21 0.68 -14.55
N PHE A 39 -3.99 0.93 -14.09
CA PHE A 39 -3.28 0.06 -13.13
C PHE A 39 -3.17 0.73 -11.77
N TYR A 40 -3.53 -0.01 -10.73
CA TYR A 40 -3.27 0.35 -9.35
C TYR A 40 -2.21 -0.58 -8.77
N ILE A 41 -1.05 -0.04 -8.45
CA ILE A 41 0.12 -0.80 -8.00
C ILE A 41 0.38 -0.50 -6.53
N ALA A 42 0.31 -1.53 -5.67
CA ALA A 42 0.62 -1.42 -4.26
C ALA A 42 1.88 -2.22 -3.89
N PRO A 43 2.66 -1.80 -2.88
CA PRO A 43 3.89 -2.51 -2.50
C PRO A 43 3.65 -3.85 -1.81
N PHE A 44 2.50 -4.00 -1.13
CA PHE A 44 2.19 -5.16 -0.29
C PHE A 44 0.78 -5.69 -0.54
N ASN A 45 0.60 -7.03 -0.46
CA ASN A 45 -0.71 -7.68 -0.61
C ASN A 45 -1.77 -7.10 0.34
N SER A 46 -1.41 -6.83 1.60
CA SER A 46 -2.37 -6.31 2.59
C SER A 46 -2.94 -4.92 2.26
N ILE A 47 -2.14 -4.06 1.64
CA ILE A 47 -2.60 -2.75 1.16
C ILE A 47 -3.46 -2.94 -0.10
N LEU A 48 -3.04 -3.83 -0.98
CA LEU A 48 -3.78 -4.15 -2.18
C LEU A 48 -5.17 -4.70 -1.84
N GLU A 49 -5.26 -5.75 -1.02
CA GLU A 49 -6.51 -6.36 -0.55
C GLU A 49 -7.46 -5.31 0.07
N GLN A 50 -6.92 -4.40 0.91
CA GLN A 50 -7.72 -3.34 1.54
C GLN A 50 -8.31 -2.35 0.53
N ASN A 51 -7.56 -2.01 -0.52
CA ASN A 51 -7.98 -1.04 -1.53
C ASN A 51 -8.78 -1.69 -2.67
N SER A 52 -8.58 -2.99 -2.92
CA SER A 52 -9.26 -3.74 -3.97
C SER A 52 -10.78 -3.72 -3.84
N ASP A 53 -11.32 -3.78 -2.63
CA ASP A 53 -12.78 -3.73 -2.42
C ASP A 53 -13.35 -2.40 -2.90
N VAL A 54 -12.70 -1.29 -2.56
CA VAL A 54 -13.11 0.05 -3.01
C VAL A 54 -12.96 0.20 -4.52
N ILE A 55 -11.88 -0.32 -5.10
CA ILE A 55 -11.64 -0.25 -6.55
C ILE A 55 -12.68 -1.08 -7.29
N ARG A 56 -13.01 -2.26 -6.78
CA ARG A 56 -14.02 -3.17 -7.33
C ARG A 56 -15.42 -2.55 -7.33
N GLU A 57 -15.79 -1.85 -6.27
CA GLU A 57 -17.07 -1.12 -6.22
C GLU A 57 -17.16 -0.02 -7.28
N ILE A 58 -16.06 0.66 -7.58
CA ILE A 58 -15.99 1.73 -8.59
C ILE A 58 -16.00 1.17 -10.01
N ALA A 59 -15.20 0.13 -10.28
CA ALA A 59 -15.01 -0.42 -11.63
C ALA A 59 -16.11 -1.38 -12.06
N GLY A 60 -16.75 -2.06 -11.10
CA GLY A 60 -17.60 -3.23 -11.33
C GLY A 60 -16.77 -4.51 -11.47
N GLU A 61 -17.34 -5.62 -11.02
CA GLU A 61 -16.67 -6.95 -10.96
C GLU A 61 -16.11 -7.40 -12.32
N GLU A 62 -16.85 -7.17 -13.40
CA GLU A 62 -16.46 -7.58 -14.75
C GLU A 62 -15.23 -6.82 -15.29
N ASN A 63 -15.07 -5.57 -14.87
CA ASN A 63 -14.02 -4.66 -15.34
C ASN A 63 -12.78 -4.63 -14.44
N PHE A 64 -12.77 -5.42 -13.37
CA PHE A 64 -11.72 -5.40 -12.37
C PHE A 64 -10.99 -6.74 -12.28
N LEU A 65 -9.67 -6.68 -12.15
CA LEU A 65 -8.81 -7.82 -11.86
C LEU A 65 -7.88 -7.48 -10.70
N GLU A 66 -7.97 -8.28 -9.64
CA GLU A 66 -6.99 -8.29 -8.56
C GLU A 66 -5.96 -9.39 -8.81
N HIS A 67 -4.66 -9.02 -8.90
CA HIS A 67 -3.60 -9.97 -9.23
C HIS A 67 -2.44 -9.93 -8.23
N HIS A 68 -2.42 -10.89 -7.32
CA HIS A 68 -1.31 -11.14 -6.39
C HIS A 68 -1.33 -12.60 -5.90
N SER A 69 -0.26 -13.00 -5.21
CA SER A 69 -0.06 -14.40 -4.81
C SER A 69 -1.15 -15.00 -3.91
N ASN A 70 -1.80 -14.17 -3.07
CA ASN A 70 -2.78 -14.68 -2.12
C ASN A 70 -4.13 -15.06 -2.77
N VAL A 71 -4.53 -14.37 -3.85
CA VAL A 71 -5.79 -14.69 -4.57
C VAL A 71 -5.71 -16.09 -5.17
N PHE A 72 -4.56 -16.42 -5.76
CA PHE A 72 -4.33 -17.74 -6.34
C PHE A 72 -4.48 -18.86 -5.30
N SER A 73 -3.85 -18.69 -4.13
CA SER A 73 -3.93 -19.66 -3.04
C SER A 73 -5.36 -19.83 -2.49
N GLN A 74 -6.17 -18.76 -2.48
CA GLN A 74 -7.56 -18.81 -2.01
C GLN A 74 -8.47 -19.60 -2.98
N LEU A 75 -8.21 -19.51 -4.29
CA LEU A 75 -8.97 -20.20 -5.32
C LEU A 75 -8.58 -21.69 -5.44
N GLU A 76 -7.33 -22.05 -5.10
CA GLU A 76 -6.88 -23.47 -5.09
C GLU A 76 -7.49 -24.28 -3.94
N ASP A 77 -7.82 -23.65 -2.82
CA ASP A 77 -8.41 -24.31 -1.65
C ASP A 77 -9.90 -24.73 -1.87
N ASP A 78 -10.54 -24.25 -2.95
CA ASP A 78 -11.95 -24.51 -3.27
C ASP A 78 -12.08 -25.49 -4.45
N GLU A 79 -12.12 -26.78 -4.15
CA GLU A 79 -12.22 -27.88 -5.15
C GLU A 79 -13.40 -27.76 -6.14
N LYS A 80 -14.39 -26.90 -5.87
CA LYS A 80 -15.58 -26.68 -6.70
C LYS A 80 -15.44 -25.57 -7.74
N GLU A 81 -14.32 -24.88 -7.82
CA GLU A 81 -14.15 -23.67 -8.64
C GLU A 81 -13.09 -23.81 -9.75
N SER A 82 -12.89 -24.99 -10.30
CA SER A 82 -11.89 -25.20 -11.37
C SER A 82 -12.08 -24.30 -12.60
N GLU A 83 -13.32 -23.96 -12.95
CA GLU A 83 -13.63 -23.06 -14.06
C GLU A 83 -13.24 -21.60 -13.72
N LYS A 84 -13.55 -21.15 -12.52
CA LYS A 84 -13.16 -19.81 -12.06
C LYS A 84 -11.65 -19.64 -11.93
N LEU A 85 -10.97 -20.71 -11.49
CA LEU A 85 -9.51 -20.71 -11.43
C LEU A 85 -8.90 -20.60 -12.83
N SER A 86 -9.43 -21.32 -13.81
CA SER A 86 -8.98 -21.26 -15.21
C SER A 86 -9.21 -19.87 -15.83
N ASP A 87 -10.37 -19.26 -15.59
CA ASP A 87 -10.68 -17.91 -16.05
C ASP A 87 -9.76 -16.88 -15.38
N TYR A 88 -9.59 -16.97 -14.07
CA TYR A 88 -8.68 -16.10 -13.33
C TYR A 88 -7.23 -16.22 -13.83
N GLN A 89 -6.73 -17.43 -14.05
CA GLN A 89 -5.40 -17.66 -14.64
C GLN A 89 -5.26 -17.00 -16.00
N MET A 90 -6.25 -17.15 -16.88
CA MET A 90 -6.24 -16.58 -18.21
C MET A 90 -6.23 -15.03 -18.16
N ARG A 91 -7.07 -14.43 -17.31
CA ARG A 91 -7.11 -12.97 -17.10
C ARG A 91 -5.81 -12.44 -16.51
N THR A 92 -5.21 -13.13 -15.53
CA THR A 92 -3.93 -12.74 -14.93
C THR A 92 -2.75 -12.92 -15.88
N GLU A 93 -2.81 -13.85 -16.82
CA GLU A 93 -1.77 -13.97 -17.86
C GLU A 93 -1.81 -12.85 -18.89
N ARG A 94 -3.00 -12.31 -19.15
CA ARG A 94 -3.21 -11.34 -20.24
C ARG A 94 -3.27 -9.90 -19.74
N TRP A 95 -3.88 -9.63 -18.59
CA TRP A 95 -4.21 -8.29 -18.10
C TRP A 95 -5.12 -7.49 -19.06
N ASP A 96 -6.07 -8.17 -19.68
CA ASP A 96 -6.96 -7.63 -20.72
C ASP A 96 -8.26 -7.01 -20.18
N VAL A 97 -8.27 -6.55 -18.93
CA VAL A 97 -9.42 -5.87 -18.31
C VAL A 97 -9.12 -4.38 -18.09
N PRO A 98 -10.16 -3.52 -18.05
CA PRO A 98 -9.97 -2.08 -17.93
C PRO A 98 -9.24 -1.61 -16.68
N MET A 99 -9.43 -2.29 -15.53
CA MET A 99 -8.83 -1.90 -14.26
C MET A 99 -8.15 -3.09 -13.58
N ILE A 100 -6.86 -2.93 -13.30
CA ILE A 100 -6.03 -3.98 -12.72
C ILE A 100 -5.37 -3.46 -11.45
N ALA A 101 -5.62 -4.16 -10.33
CA ALA A 101 -4.91 -3.95 -9.07
C ALA A 101 -3.86 -5.06 -8.89
N THR A 102 -2.60 -4.69 -8.73
CA THR A 102 -1.52 -5.66 -8.59
C THR A 102 -0.41 -5.17 -7.67
N THR A 103 0.51 -6.07 -7.31
CA THR A 103 1.65 -5.71 -6.47
C THR A 103 2.81 -5.14 -7.31
N LEU A 104 3.65 -4.33 -6.65
CA LEU A 104 4.88 -3.81 -7.25
C LEU A 104 5.77 -4.94 -7.82
N VAL A 105 5.81 -6.11 -7.16
CA VAL A 105 6.58 -7.28 -7.62
C VAL A 105 6.03 -7.80 -8.95
N GLN A 106 4.71 -7.99 -9.08
CA GLN A 106 4.09 -8.46 -10.32
C GLN A 106 4.24 -7.45 -11.46
N PHE A 107 4.14 -6.16 -11.13
CA PHE A 107 4.36 -5.08 -12.08
C PHE A 107 5.81 -5.07 -12.60
N LEU A 108 6.81 -5.14 -11.73
CA LEU A 108 8.21 -5.20 -12.14
C LEU A 108 8.53 -6.49 -12.90
N ASN A 109 7.92 -7.62 -12.53
CA ASN A 109 8.05 -8.87 -13.29
C ASN A 109 7.51 -8.74 -14.71
N ALA A 110 6.39 -8.03 -14.91
CA ALA A 110 5.85 -7.79 -16.25
C ALA A 110 6.82 -6.99 -17.13
N LEU A 111 7.66 -6.15 -16.54
CA LEU A 111 8.63 -5.32 -17.28
C LEU A 111 9.99 -6.01 -17.50
N PHE A 112 10.44 -6.83 -16.54
CA PHE A 112 11.83 -7.32 -16.52
C PHE A 112 11.97 -8.85 -16.59
N ASP A 113 10.87 -9.61 -16.42
CA ASP A 113 10.92 -11.07 -16.57
C ASP A 113 10.71 -11.45 -18.04
N GLY A 114 11.60 -12.27 -18.59
CA GLY A 114 11.56 -12.72 -19.98
C GLY A 114 10.54 -13.81 -20.30
N LYS A 115 9.64 -14.16 -19.36
CA LYS A 115 8.59 -15.17 -19.61
C LYS A 115 7.53 -14.65 -20.59
N SER A 116 6.94 -15.55 -21.37
CA SER A 116 5.91 -15.21 -22.36
C SER A 116 4.70 -14.49 -21.76
N SER A 117 4.29 -14.86 -20.54
CA SER A 117 3.21 -14.19 -19.80
C SER A 117 3.57 -12.76 -19.42
N SER A 118 4.82 -12.52 -19.00
CA SER A 118 5.31 -11.18 -18.67
C SER A 118 5.35 -10.26 -19.87
N VAL A 119 5.79 -10.77 -21.02
CA VAL A 119 5.79 -10.02 -22.28
C VAL A 119 4.37 -9.65 -22.71
N ARG A 120 3.40 -10.56 -22.58
CA ARG A 120 1.99 -10.26 -22.86
C ARG A 120 1.43 -9.16 -21.95
N ARG A 121 1.74 -9.21 -20.64
CA ARG A 121 1.33 -8.18 -19.67
C ARG A 121 1.91 -6.82 -19.98
N MET A 122 3.18 -6.77 -20.39
CA MET A 122 3.86 -5.52 -20.71
C MET A 122 3.15 -4.74 -21.84
N HIS A 123 2.56 -5.41 -22.81
CA HIS A 123 1.81 -4.75 -23.88
C HIS A 123 0.67 -3.87 -23.32
N HIS A 124 0.00 -4.32 -22.27
CA HIS A 124 -1.10 -3.59 -21.63
C HIS A 124 -0.65 -2.40 -20.75
N LEU A 125 0.63 -2.33 -20.44
CA LEU A 125 1.20 -1.15 -19.77
C LEU A 125 1.44 0.03 -20.74
N CYS A 126 1.31 -0.19 -22.06
CA CYS A 126 1.40 0.88 -23.05
C CYS A 126 0.09 1.65 -23.14
N ARG A 127 0.16 2.99 -23.17
CA ARG A 127 -1.01 3.88 -23.19
C ARG A 127 -1.99 3.59 -22.05
N ALA A 128 -1.45 3.44 -20.85
CA ALA A 128 -2.19 3.17 -19.63
C ALA A 128 -2.04 4.32 -18.61
N VAL A 129 -2.95 4.43 -17.67
CA VAL A 129 -2.73 5.23 -16.45
C VAL A 129 -2.26 4.30 -15.34
N ILE A 130 -1.11 4.58 -14.77
CA ILE A 130 -0.44 3.72 -13.80
C ILE A 130 -0.31 4.48 -12.47
N ILE A 131 -1.08 4.06 -11.47
CA ILE A 131 -1.02 4.59 -10.11
C ILE A 131 -0.03 3.73 -9.32
N ILE A 132 1.03 4.34 -8.81
CA ILE A 132 1.99 3.69 -7.89
C ILE A 132 1.71 4.19 -6.47
N ASP A 133 1.07 3.36 -5.67
CA ASP A 133 0.79 3.72 -4.27
C ASP A 133 1.96 3.39 -3.35
N GLU A 134 2.11 4.18 -2.28
CA GLU A 134 3.20 4.07 -1.31
C GLU A 134 4.59 3.97 -1.97
N VAL A 135 4.87 4.88 -2.92
CA VAL A 135 6.10 4.87 -3.74
C VAL A 135 7.39 4.85 -2.90
N GLN A 136 7.37 5.34 -1.66
CA GLN A 136 8.51 5.28 -0.73
C GLN A 136 8.85 3.86 -0.27
N ALA A 137 7.97 2.88 -0.50
CA ALA A 137 8.24 1.47 -0.16
C ALA A 137 9.12 0.75 -1.21
N ILE A 138 9.48 1.41 -2.30
CA ILE A 138 10.39 0.86 -3.32
C ILE A 138 11.75 0.62 -2.69
N PRO A 139 12.28 -0.62 -2.74
CA PRO A 139 13.60 -0.91 -2.20
C PRO A 139 14.69 -0.07 -2.88
N ALA A 140 15.63 0.48 -2.12
CA ALA A 140 16.69 1.35 -2.65
C ALA A 140 17.47 0.69 -3.82
N LYS A 141 17.68 -0.62 -3.77
CA LYS A 141 18.33 -1.40 -4.84
C LYS A 141 17.54 -1.43 -6.16
N CYS A 142 16.23 -1.17 -6.13
CA CYS A 142 15.35 -1.21 -7.30
C CYS A 142 15.13 0.18 -7.91
N ILE A 143 15.57 1.27 -7.27
CA ILE A 143 15.28 2.64 -7.69
C ILE A 143 15.74 2.91 -9.12
N HIS A 144 16.95 2.48 -9.51
CA HIS A 144 17.46 2.69 -10.86
C HIS A 144 16.56 2.03 -11.91
N LEU A 145 16.25 0.75 -11.74
CA LEU A 145 15.38 0.02 -12.67
C LEU A 145 13.96 0.59 -12.66
N PHE A 146 13.46 0.98 -11.51
CA PHE A 146 12.15 1.62 -11.41
C PHE A 146 12.10 2.94 -12.19
N ASN A 147 13.07 3.85 -11.98
CA ASN A 147 13.11 5.13 -12.68
C ASN A 147 13.21 4.94 -14.20
N LEU A 148 14.08 4.03 -14.66
CA LEU A 148 14.20 3.70 -16.09
C LEU A 148 12.89 3.15 -16.65
N ALA A 149 12.21 2.26 -15.91
CA ALA A 149 10.92 1.71 -16.32
C ALA A 149 9.84 2.79 -16.41
N MET A 150 9.74 3.69 -15.43
CA MET A 150 8.76 4.79 -15.45
C MET A 150 9.03 5.73 -16.64
N ASN A 151 10.29 6.12 -16.86
CA ASN A 151 10.66 6.95 -17.99
C ASN A 151 10.34 6.26 -19.32
N PHE A 152 10.61 4.96 -19.44
CA PHE A 152 10.28 4.19 -20.64
C PHE A 152 8.77 4.13 -20.89
N LEU A 153 7.98 3.79 -19.86
CA LEU A 153 6.52 3.70 -20.00
C LEU A 153 5.90 5.04 -20.40
N THR A 154 6.41 6.14 -19.88
CA THR A 154 5.83 7.47 -20.17
C THR A 154 6.34 8.09 -21.47
N HIS A 155 7.62 7.97 -21.79
CA HIS A 155 8.20 8.64 -22.96
C HIS A 155 8.17 7.79 -24.23
N VAL A 156 8.16 6.46 -24.09
CA VAL A 156 8.16 5.52 -25.23
C VAL A 156 6.79 4.87 -25.42
N CYS A 157 6.19 4.37 -24.31
CA CYS A 157 4.92 3.65 -24.39
C CYS A 157 3.68 4.57 -24.33
N GLY A 158 3.85 5.87 -24.02
CA GLY A 158 2.76 6.84 -23.99
C GLY A 158 1.81 6.69 -22.79
N SER A 159 2.29 6.12 -21.69
CA SER A 159 1.52 5.95 -20.44
C SER A 159 1.67 7.16 -19.53
N THR A 160 0.74 7.31 -18.59
CA THR A 160 0.79 8.34 -17.53
C THR A 160 1.00 7.65 -16.19
N VAL A 161 1.95 8.15 -15.40
CA VAL A 161 2.28 7.61 -14.08
C VAL A 161 1.93 8.60 -12.98
N VAL A 162 1.21 8.14 -11.96
CA VAL A 162 0.86 8.89 -10.75
C VAL A 162 1.58 8.28 -9.55
N LEU A 163 2.53 9.02 -8.99
CA LEU A 163 3.29 8.59 -7.80
C LEU A 163 2.58 9.06 -6.55
N CYS A 164 1.96 8.13 -5.83
CA CYS A 164 1.18 8.41 -4.64
C CYS A 164 1.97 8.13 -3.35
N SER A 165 2.02 9.09 -2.45
CA SER A 165 2.66 8.92 -1.13
C SER A 165 2.34 10.09 -0.20
N ALA A 166 2.36 9.85 1.11
CA ALA A 166 2.43 10.93 2.09
C ALA A 166 3.84 11.54 2.18
N THR A 167 4.89 10.76 1.86
CA THR A 167 6.31 11.18 1.89
C THR A 167 6.97 10.79 0.58
N GLN A 168 7.28 11.78 -0.25
CA GLN A 168 7.88 11.52 -1.57
C GLN A 168 9.38 11.22 -1.45
N PRO A 169 9.86 10.09 -1.99
CA PRO A 169 11.28 9.85 -2.13
C PRO A 169 11.86 10.76 -3.22
N CYS A 170 13.12 11.17 -3.06
CA CYS A 170 13.82 12.03 -4.01
C CYS A 170 14.30 11.21 -5.23
N LEU A 171 13.38 10.64 -6.01
CA LEU A 171 13.68 9.78 -7.16
C LEU A 171 14.41 10.54 -8.28
N GLU A 172 14.18 11.85 -8.37
CA GLU A 172 14.85 12.77 -9.31
C GLU A 172 16.32 13.04 -8.94
N GLN A 173 16.76 12.68 -7.73
CA GLN A 173 18.16 12.82 -7.29
C GLN A 173 18.97 11.53 -7.43
N ALA A 174 18.36 10.46 -7.95
CA ALA A 174 19.05 9.21 -8.19
C ALA A 174 20.03 9.34 -9.39
N GLU A 175 21.00 8.43 -9.49
CA GLU A 175 21.96 8.40 -10.62
C GLU A 175 21.27 8.34 -11.99
N TYR A 176 20.16 7.56 -12.07
CA TYR A 176 19.23 7.59 -13.20
C TYR A 176 17.93 8.25 -12.72
N PRO A 177 17.78 9.56 -12.91
CA PRO A 177 16.64 10.29 -12.38
C PRO A 177 15.33 9.91 -13.06
N ILE A 178 14.25 9.98 -12.31
CA ILE A 178 12.91 9.98 -12.89
C ILE A 178 12.64 11.35 -13.54
N LEU A 179 12.04 11.36 -14.72
CA LEU A 179 11.75 12.58 -15.48
C LEU A 179 10.33 13.07 -15.14
N LEU A 180 10.24 13.91 -14.13
CA LEU A 180 8.97 14.50 -13.69
C LEU A 180 8.52 15.62 -14.62
N ASP A 181 7.22 15.83 -14.70
CA ASP A 181 6.66 16.96 -15.45
C ASP A 181 6.92 18.29 -14.73
N GLU A 182 6.88 19.41 -15.47
CA GLU A 182 7.03 20.77 -14.92
C GLU A 182 5.95 21.07 -13.87
N GLN A 183 4.72 20.55 -14.05
CA GLN A 183 3.63 20.57 -13.06
C GLN A 183 3.52 19.22 -12.37
N GLU A 184 4.58 18.81 -11.72
CA GLU A 184 4.68 17.47 -11.12
C GLU A 184 3.72 17.22 -9.96
N SER A 185 3.29 18.26 -9.24
CA SER A 185 2.41 18.13 -8.08
C SER A 185 0.95 18.32 -8.44
N MET A 186 0.14 17.31 -8.13
CA MET A 186 -1.31 17.40 -8.22
C MET A 186 -1.94 18.14 -7.04
N THR A 187 -1.17 18.37 -5.99
CA THR A 187 -1.62 19.05 -4.76
C THR A 187 -1.10 20.49 -4.77
N ALA A 188 -2.01 21.46 -4.67
CA ALA A 188 -1.65 22.89 -4.76
C ALA A 188 -0.86 23.37 -3.54
N ASP A 189 -1.26 22.96 -2.34
CA ASP A 189 -0.61 23.31 -1.08
C ASP A 189 -0.62 22.10 -0.14
N PHE A 190 0.40 21.23 -0.30
CA PHE A 190 0.53 20.05 0.54
C PHE A 190 0.80 20.39 2.01
N GLN A 191 1.44 21.55 2.29
CA GLN A 191 1.75 21.95 3.66
C GLN A 191 0.47 22.29 4.44
N ALA A 192 -0.44 23.05 3.84
CA ALA A 192 -1.73 23.35 4.44
C ALA A 192 -2.55 22.08 4.68
N ASP A 193 -2.52 21.12 3.75
CA ASP A 193 -3.18 19.82 3.91
C ASP A 193 -2.58 19.03 5.08
N PHE A 194 -1.24 18.96 5.20
CA PHE A 194 -0.57 18.29 6.31
C PHE A 194 -0.89 18.93 7.67
N ASP A 195 -0.94 20.26 7.73
CA ASP A 195 -1.29 20.99 8.96
C ASP A 195 -2.75 20.75 9.36
N ALA A 196 -3.68 20.73 8.38
CA ALA A 196 -5.09 20.43 8.62
C ALA A 196 -5.32 18.97 9.11
N PHE A 197 -4.49 18.02 8.64
CA PHE A 197 -4.56 16.61 9.05
C PHE A 197 -3.67 16.27 10.24
N ARG A 198 -3.05 17.25 10.90
CA ARG A 198 -2.20 17.01 12.06
C ARG A 198 -3.00 16.49 13.26
N ARG A 199 -2.81 15.20 13.59
CA ARG A 199 -3.55 14.50 14.66
C ARG A 199 -2.66 14.00 15.78
N THR A 200 -1.33 14.10 15.63
CA THR A 200 -0.36 13.49 16.54
C THR A 200 0.67 14.52 17.01
N ILE A 201 1.15 14.31 18.22
CA ILE A 201 2.29 15.03 18.78
C ILE A 201 3.43 14.01 18.89
N LEU A 202 4.57 14.32 18.29
CA LEU A 202 5.77 13.50 18.36
C LEU A 202 6.59 13.87 19.58
N HIS A 203 6.86 12.89 20.44
CA HIS A 203 7.79 13.02 21.54
C HIS A 203 9.01 12.14 21.30
N SER A 204 10.21 12.74 21.38
CA SER A 204 11.46 12.00 21.27
C SER A 204 11.96 11.60 22.64
N ALA A 205 12.29 10.32 22.84
CA ALA A 205 13.00 9.85 24.00
C ALA A 205 14.53 10.17 23.97
N GLY A 206 15.00 10.88 22.94
CA GLY A 206 16.40 11.16 22.70
C GLY A 206 17.17 9.96 22.13
N LYS A 207 18.50 9.96 22.29
CA LYS A 207 19.37 8.87 21.80
C LYS A 207 19.45 7.67 22.75
N LYS A 208 18.59 7.57 23.74
CA LYS A 208 18.62 6.50 24.74
C LYS A 208 18.11 5.19 24.12
N SER A 209 18.91 4.16 24.17
CA SER A 209 18.45 2.80 23.88
C SER A 209 17.74 2.24 25.10
N PHE A 210 16.63 1.54 24.89
CA PHE A 210 15.91 0.84 25.93
C PHE A 210 16.25 -0.67 25.90
N SER A 211 16.48 -1.25 27.05
CA SER A 211 16.37 -2.72 27.21
C SER A 211 14.90 -3.15 27.06
N TYR A 212 14.66 -4.44 26.86
CA TYR A 212 13.27 -4.94 26.80
C TYR A 212 12.51 -4.73 28.13
N GLU A 213 13.21 -4.75 29.26
CA GLU A 213 12.62 -4.47 30.57
C GLU A 213 12.19 -2.99 30.69
N GLU A 214 13.11 -2.09 30.42
CA GLU A 214 12.84 -0.64 30.45
C GLU A 214 11.73 -0.24 29.45
N ALA A 215 11.71 -0.86 28.27
CA ALA A 215 10.67 -0.63 27.28
C ALA A 215 9.30 -1.12 27.78
N ALA A 216 9.26 -2.27 28.45
CA ALA A 216 8.02 -2.80 29.01
C ALA A 216 7.51 -1.96 30.19
N ASP A 217 8.41 -1.45 31.07
CA ASP A 217 8.04 -0.52 32.13
C ASP A 217 7.48 0.77 31.57
N PHE A 218 8.16 1.35 30.57
CA PHE A 218 7.69 2.54 29.88
C PHE A 218 6.32 2.35 29.22
N CYS A 219 6.12 1.23 28.53
CA CYS A 219 4.83 0.91 27.92
C CYS A 219 3.71 0.77 28.96
N THR A 220 3.99 0.14 30.10
CA THR A 220 3.03 0.00 31.20
C THR A 220 2.65 1.36 31.79
N GLU A 221 3.63 2.24 32.00
CA GLU A 221 3.38 3.61 32.46
C GLU A 221 2.53 4.41 31.46
N GLN A 222 2.85 4.34 30.17
CA GLN A 222 2.07 5.03 29.13
C GLN A 222 0.65 4.47 28.99
N TYR A 223 0.48 3.16 29.12
CA TYR A 223 -0.84 2.53 29.14
C TYR A 223 -1.70 3.03 30.30
N GLN A 224 -1.15 3.08 31.52
CA GLN A 224 -1.84 3.59 32.70
C GLN A 224 -2.29 5.05 32.55
N LYS A 225 -1.50 5.87 31.83
CA LYS A 225 -1.83 7.28 31.58
C LYS A 225 -2.89 7.48 30.49
N ASN A 226 -2.87 6.65 29.43
CA ASN A 226 -3.60 6.91 28.20
C ASN A 226 -4.73 5.89 27.92
N GLY A 227 -4.83 4.80 28.68
CA GLY A 227 -5.86 3.77 28.55
C GLY A 227 -5.68 2.81 27.40
N ASN A 228 -4.88 3.15 26.37
CA ASN A 228 -4.49 2.25 25.30
C ASN A 228 -3.10 2.59 24.77
N LEU A 229 -2.44 1.61 24.15
CA LEU A 229 -1.07 1.75 23.63
C LEU A 229 -0.86 0.86 22.41
N LEU A 230 -0.21 1.39 21.38
CA LEU A 230 0.33 0.61 20.28
C LEU A 230 1.87 0.67 20.31
N LEU A 231 2.51 -0.48 20.49
CA LEU A 231 3.96 -0.63 20.41
C LEU A 231 4.37 -1.19 19.05
N VAL A 232 5.15 -0.43 18.30
CA VAL A 232 5.70 -0.86 17.01
C VAL A 232 7.19 -1.13 17.15
N VAL A 233 7.64 -2.31 16.73
CA VAL A 233 9.05 -2.75 16.81
C VAL A 233 9.53 -3.28 15.45
N ASN A 234 10.84 -3.26 15.23
CA ASN A 234 11.43 -3.53 13.92
C ASN A 234 11.58 -5.03 13.59
N THR A 235 11.52 -5.93 14.57
CA THR A 235 11.73 -7.36 14.35
C THR A 235 10.60 -8.19 14.95
N LYS A 236 10.34 -9.34 14.31
CA LYS A 236 9.35 -10.32 14.81
C LYS A 236 9.70 -10.84 16.20
N GLN A 237 11.01 -11.04 16.45
CA GLN A 237 11.49 -11.49 17.73
C GLN A 237 11.26 -10.45 18.83
N ALA A 238 11.54 -9.18 18.55
CA ALA A 238 11.25 -8.09 19.48
C ALA A 238 9.74 -8.00 19.78
N ALA A 239 8.89 -8.14 18.76
CA ALA A 239 7.44 -8.14 18.95
C ALA A 239 6.98 -9.27 19.87
N LEU A 240 7.49 -10.49 19.68
CA LEU A 240 7.18 -11.64 20.52
C LEU A 240 7.68 -11.47 21.97
N THR A 241 8.92 -11.02 22.14
CA THR A 241 9.52 -10.77 23.44
C THR A 241 8.75 -9.71 24.22
N MET A 242 8.41 -8.59 23.56
CA MET A 242 7.62 -7.53 24.20
C MET A 242 6.20 -7.99 24.54
N PHE A 243 5.57 -8.77 23.67
CA PHE A 243 4.25 -9.35 23.95
C PHE A 243 4.28 -10.21 25.22
N GLN A 244 5.26 -11.11 25.35
CA GLN A 244 5.40 -11.95 26.54
C GLN A 244 5.58 -11.12 27.81
N LYS A 245 6.52 -10.16 27.80
CA LYS A 245 6.78 -9.28 28.95
C LYS A 245 5.60 -8.40 29.35
N LEU A 246 4.89 -7.84 28.37
CA LEU A 246 3.71 -7.02 28.64
C LEU A 246 2.54 -7.87 29.14
N LYS A 247 2.39 -9.10 28.66
CA LYS A 247 1.37 -10.03 29.14
C LYS A 247 1.62 -10.47 30.57
N GLU A 248 2.87 -10.76 30.94
CA GLU A 248 3.26 -11.10 32.32
C GLU A 248 2.96 -9.93 33.29
N ARG A 249 3.21 -8.68 32.89
CA ARG A 249 3.02 -7.50 33.74
C ARG A 249 1.58 -7.03 33.88
N ASN A 250 0.77 -7.26 32.84
CA ASN A 250 -0.57 -6.66 32.73
C ASN A 250 -1.69 -7.71 32.64
N SER A 251 -1.44 -8.96 33.08
CA SER A 251 -2.37 -10.09 32.93
C SER A 251 -3.75 -9.88 33.60
N GLU A 252 -3.85 -9.00 34.60
CA GLU A 252 -5.08 -8.75 35.36
C GLU A 252 -5.88 -7.52 34.86
N PHE A 253 -5.24 -6.60 34.13
CA PHE A 253 -5.84 -5.27 33.87
C PHE A 253 -5.91 -4.87 32.41
N ALA A 254 -5.21 -5.56 31.51
CA ALA A 254 -5.14 -5.17 30.09
C ALA A 254 -5.18 -6.36 29.14
N THR A 255 -5.91 -6.21 28.04
CA THR A 255 -5.83 -7.14 26.91
C THR A 255 -4.58 -6.81 26.09
N VAL A 256 -3.60 -7.71 26.09
CA VAL A 256 -2.40 -7.57 25.25
C VAL A 256 -2.58 -8.40 24.00
N LEU A 257 -2.51 -7.77 22.85
CA LEU A 257 -2.61 -8.41 21.53
C LEU A 257 -1.26 -8.35 20.81
N HIS A 258 -0.93 -9.41 20.08
CA HIS A 258 0.29 -9.52 19.28
C HIS A 258 -0.05 -9.58 17.80
N LEU A 259 0.67 -8.82 16.98
CA LEU A 259 0.54 -8.84 15.53
C LEU A 259 1.92 -8.93 14.89
N SER A 260 2.14 -9.94 14.06
CA SER A 260 3.38 -10.07 13.30
C SER A 260 3.18 -10.80 11.97
N THR A 261 4.17 -10.69 11.08
CA THR A 261 4.14 -11.39 9.78
C THR A 261 4.36 -12.90 9.88
N ASN A 262 4.65 -13.44 11.08
CA ASN A 262 4.69 -14.90 11.32
C ASN A 262 3.30 -15.52 11.48
N MET A 263 2.27 -14.70 11.63
CA MET A 263 0.89 -15.15 11.75
C MET A 263 0.31 -15.45 10.37
N CYS A 264 -0.45 -16.55 10.24
CA CYS A 264 -1.18 -16.81 9.01
C CYS A 264 -2.25 -15.70 8.76
N PRO A 265 -2.66 -15.50 7.51
CA PRO A 265 -3.61 -14.42 7.16
C PRO A 265 -4.93 -14.48 7.94
N ALA A 266 -5.49 -15.68 8.16
CA ALA A 266 -6.73 -15.85 8.91
C ALA A 266 -6.59 -15.39 10.38
N HIS A 267 -5.52 -15.84 11.06
CA HIS A 267 -5.25 -15.44 12.44
C HIS A 267 -5.01 -13.93 12.56
N ARG A 268 -4.27 -13.35 11.61
CA ARG A 268 -4.03 -11.89 11.57
C ARG A 268 -5.35 -11.11 11.46
N ARG A 269 -6.27 -11.55 10.59
CA ARG A 269 -7.61 -10.94 10.47
C ARG A 269 -8.39 -10.99 11.78
N THR A 270 -8.37 -12.14 12.45
CA THR A 270 -9.03 -12.31 13.76
C THR A 270 -8.46 -11.32 14.79
N VAL A 271 -7.12 -11.20 14.90
CA VAL A 271 -6.51 -10.26 15.86
C VAL A 271 -6.85 -8.82 15.50
N ILE A 272 -6.84 -8.42 14.24
CA ILE A 272 -7.23 -7.07 13.81
C ILE A 272 -8.69 -6.79 14.15
N GLN A 273 -9.57 -7.76 13.97
CA GLN A 273 -10.98 -7.63 14.34
C GLN A 273 -11.14 -7.44 15.85
N GLN A 274 -10.45 -8.24 16.67
CA GLN A 274 -10.42 -8.06 18.12
C GLN A 274 -9.91 -6.68 18.55
N MET A 275 -8.86 -6.17 17.89
CA MET A 275 -8.36 -4.81 18.13
C MET A 275 -9.43 -3.75 17.85
N ARG A 276 -10.14 -3.86 16.73
CA ARG A 276 -11.23 -2.93 16.38
C ARG A 276 -12.36 -2.94 17.38
N GLU A 277 -12.78 -4.12 17.83
CA GLU A 277 -13.81 -4.29 18.84
C GLU A 277 -13.41 -3.69 20.17
N GLN A 278 -12.17 -3.93 20.63
CA GLN A 278 -11.64 -3.35 21.85
C GLN A 278 -11.56 -1.81 21.81
N LEU A 279 -11.12 -1.25 20.68
CA LEU A 279 -11.01 0.20 20.51
C LEU A 279 -12.38 0.88 20.34
N ALA A 280 -13.41 0.15 19.92
CA ALA A 280 -14.78 0.67 19.82
C ALA A 280 -15.51 0.73 21.17
N LEU A 281 -14.99 0.03 22.20
CA LEU A 281 -15.53 0.11 23.55
C LEU A 281 -15.28 1.51 24.15
N PRO A 282 -16.28 2.12 24.80
CA PRO A 282 -16.04 3.38 25.50
C PRO A 282 -14.96 3.17 26.57
N MET A 283 -13.98 4.06 26.62
CA MET A 283 -12.98 4.04 27.69
C MET A 283 -13.73 4.15 29.02
N MET A 284 -13.62 3.13 29.87
CA MET A 284 -14.10 3.24 31.24
C MET A 284 -13.34 4.39 31.90
N GLU A 285 -14.05 5.42 32.31
CA GLU A 285 -13.46 6.47 33.13
C GLU A 285 -12.82 5.76 34.36
N SER A 286 -11.50 5.80 34.40
CA SER A 286 -10.75 5.33 35.58
C SER A 286 -11.14 6.21 36.75
N ARG A 287 -11.96 5.67 37.63
CA ARG A 287 -12.19 6.23 38.97
C ARG A 287 -10.97 6.04 39.85
#